data_b442ae29c0fe3ad5d9ee4c646d0015cf
#
_entry.id   b442ae29c0fe3ad5d9ee4c646d0015cf
#
_cell.length_a   1.000
_cell.length_b   1.000
_cell.length_c   1.000
_cell.angle_alpha   90.00
_cell.angle_beta   90.00
_cell.angle_gamma   90.00
#
_symmetry.space_group_name_H-M   'P 1'
#
loop_
_entity.id
_entity.type
_entity.pdbx_description
1 polymer ?
#
loop_
_entity_poly.entity_id
_entity_poly.type
_entity_poly.pdbx_seq_one_letter_code
_entity_poly.pdbx_strand_id
1 'polypeptide(L)'
;MKQNKKWIGTILLSSALLLGACGSDEINESTGTDTNQTTTEEISSESGDHGGMVHDESGEIPAGLEEAENPMYEVGESVILQHGHMPGMEGAEATIVGAFDTTAYEVSFDPTNGGEREENHRWVIHEEIAESTESAVEPGEEVTLEARHMEGMEGATATIDDAVTSTVYMVDYQPTDGGEVVRNHKWLTEEELGQE
;
A
#
# COMPACT_ATOMS: atom_id res chain seq x y z
N MET A 1 -24.22 39.01 -25.66
CA MET A 1 -24.85 38.45 -26.87
C MET A 1 -24.47 36.99 -26.97
N LYS A 2 -25.47 36.10 -26.70
CA LYS A 2 -25.87 34.92 -27.50
C LYS A 2 -24.78 33.85 -27.70
N GLN A 3 -24.99 32.54 -27.49
CA GLN A 3 -26.18 31.69 -27.52
C GLN A 3 -25.91 30.36 -26.80
N ASN A 4 -26.90 29.87 -26.12
CA ASN A 4 -27.05 28.51 -25.63
C ASN A 4 -27.21 27.50 -26.78
N LYS A 5 -26.65 26.31 -26.66
CA LYS A 5 -27.10 25.14 -27.42
C LYS A 5 -27.30 23.95 -26.49
N LYS A 6 -28.55 23.72 -26.12
CA LYS A 6 -29.06 22.47 -25.54
C LYS A 6 -29.08 21.40 -26.63
N TRP A 7 -28.62 20.18 -26.32
CA TRP A 7 -28.97 19.00 -27.08
C TRP A 7 -29.62 17.99 -26.15
N ILE A 8 -30.87 17.69 -26.52
CA ILE A 8 -31.75 16.65 -25.98
C ILE A 8 -31.79 15.54 -27.03
N GLY A 9 -31.71 14.29 -26.63
CA GLY A 9 -31.88 13.12 -27.49
C GLY A 9 -31.87 11.86 -26.61
N THR A 10 -32.95 11.47 -26.09
CA THR A 10 -33.98 10.48 -26.41
C THR A 10 -33.49 9.02 -26.45
N ILE A 11 -33.82 8.31 -25.39
CA ILE A 11 -34.32 6.96 -25.11
C ILE A 11 -34.32 5.95 -26.27
N LEU A 12 -33.82 4.73 -25.99
CA LEU A 12 -34.45 3.49 -26.45
C LEU A 12 -34.21 2.36 -25.43
N LEU A 13 -35.31 1.88 -24.86
CA LEU A 13 -35.44 0.62 -24.11
C LEU A 13 -35.29 -0.57 -25.09
N SER A 14 -34.66 -1.63 -24.64
CA SER A 14 -34.93 -2.97 -25.15
C SER A 14 -34.70 -4.00 -24.04
N SER A 15 -35.84 -4.55 -23.61
CA SER A 15 -35.98 -5.71 -22.74
C SER A 15 -35.76 -6.99 -23.54
N ALA A 16 -35.03 -7.97 -23.01
CA ALA A 16 -35.15 -9.37 -23.41
C ALA A 16 -34.96 -10.26 -22.20
N LEU A 17 -36.10 -10.82 -21.75
CA LEU A 17 -36.15 -11.97 -20.84
C LEU A 17 -35.87 -13.26 -21.63
N LEU A 18 -35.10 -14.17 -21.10
CA LEU A 18 -35.14 -15.59 -21.40
C LEU A 18 -35.02 -16.40 -20.14
N LEU A 19 -36.10 -17.08 -19.78
CA LEU A 19 -36.17 -18.17 -18.80
C LEU A 19 -35.74 -19.50 -19.46
N GLY A 20 -35.15 -20.38 -18.70
CA GLY A 20 -34.95 -21.80 -19.00
C GLY A 20 -34.32 -22.44 -17.78
N ALA A 21 -34.98 -23.01 -16.88
CA ALA A 21 -35.74 -24.25 -16.70
C ALA A 21 -34.84 -25.50 -16.53
N CYS A 22 -34.83 -25.99 -15.27
CA CYS A 22 -34.86 -27.36 -14.74
C CYS A 22 -34.13 -28.52 -15.46
N GLY A 23 -33.46 -29.30 -14.63
CA GLY A 23 -33.08 -30.70 -14.87
C GLY A 23 -32.63 -31.37 -13.57
N SER A 24 -33.48 -32.24 -13.07
CA SER A 24 -33.40 -32.97 -11.80
C SER A 24 -32.61 -34.30 -11.95
N ASP A 25 -32.14 -34.77 -10.77
CA ASP A 25 -31.94 -36.18 -10.36
C ASP A 25 -30.83 -37.02 -11.02
N GLU A 26 -29.96 -37.62 -10.25
CA GLU A 26 -30.16 -38.89 -9.58
C GLU A 26 -29.02 -39.24 -8.58
N ILE A 27 -29.45 -39.91 -7.53
CA ILE A 27 -28.68 -40.47 -6.42
C ILE A 27 -27.91 -41.73 -6.92
N ASN A 28 -26.67 -41.89 -6.53
CA ASN A 28 -26.10 -43.24 -6.43
C ASN A 28 -25.20 -43.39 -5.21
N GLU A 29 -25.69 -44.18 -4.24
CA GLU A 29 -24.95 -44.74 -3.12
C GLU A 29 -23.97 -45.79 -3.62
N SER A 30 -22.74 -45.77 -3.15
CA SER A 30 -21.94 -47.01 -2.99
C SER A 30 -20.82 -46.79 -1.98
N THR A 31 -20.95 -47.60 -0.95
CA THR A 31 -20.05 -47.92 0.16
C THR A 31 -18.59 -48.16 -0.21
N GLY A 32 -17.69 -47.69 0.67
CA GLY A 32 -16.60 -48.54 1.13
C GLY A 32 -15.19 -48.02 1.14
N THR A 33 -14.64 -47.90 2.32
CA THR A 33 -13.29 -48.25 2.76
C THR A 33 -12.27 -47.11 2.92
N ASP A 34 -11.91 -46.96 4.20
CA ASP A 34 -10.77 -46.24 4.78
C ASP A 34 -9.52 -46.16 3.94
N THR A 35 -8.96 -44.98 3.86
CA THR A 35 -7.51 -44.76 3.97
C THR A 35 -7.22 -43.36 4.50
N ASN A 36 -6.62 -43.33 5.67
CA ASN A 36 -6.10 -42.17 6.38
C ASN A 36 -5.05 -41.44 5.52
N GLN A 37 -5.35 -40.24 5.04
CA GLN A 37 -4.35 -39.28 4.54
C GLN A 37 -4.52 -37.97 5.30
N THR A 38 -3.53 -37.70 6.12
CA THR A 38 -3.30 -36.39 6.75
C THR A 38 -3.17 -35.36 5.65
N THR A 39 -4.22 -34.60 5.43
CA THR A 39 -4.17 -33.40 4.59
C THR A 39 -3.75 -32.27 5.50
N THR A 40 -2.55 -31.75 5.31
CA THR A 40 -2.12 -30.47 5.81
C THR A 40 -3.04 -29.43 5.17
N GLU A 41 -3.90 -28.83 5.97
CA GLU A 41 -4.69 -27.68 5.55
C GLU A 41 -3.71 -26.50 5.40
N GLU A 42 -3.38 -26.19 4.16
CA GLU A 42 -2.85 -24.87 3.83
C GLU A 42 -3.98 -23.87 4.08
N ILE A 43 -3.83 -23.10 5.13
CA ILE A 43 -4.66 -21.93 5.38
C ILE A 43 -4.22 -20.90 4.33
N SER A 44 -4.89 -20.90 3.18
CA SER A 44 -4.83 -19.74 2.29
C SER A 44 -5.60 -18.61 2.98
N SER A 45 -4.88 -17.67 3.56
CA SER A 45 -5.44 -16.38 3.93
C SER A 45 -5.85 -15.70 2.63
N GLU A 46 -7.15 -15.65 2.36
CA GLU A 46 -7.70 -14.74 1.37
C GLU A 46 -7.52 -13.33 1.94
N SER A 47 -6.42 -12.67 1.53
CA SER A 47 -6.25 -11.24 1.70
C SER A 47 -7.34 -10.55 0.88
N GLY A 48 -8.18 -9.76 1.55
CA GLY A 48 -9.19 -8.93 0.89
C GLY A 48 -8.53 -8.02 -0.14
N ASP A 49 -9.08 -8.02 -1.34
CA ASP A 49 -8.68 -7.18 -2.46
C ASP A 49 -8.88 -5.69 -2.14
N HIS A 50 -7.87 -5.08 -1.53
CA HIS A 50 -7.77 -3.64 -1.40
C HIS A 50 -6.99 -3.10 -2.59
N GLY A 51 -7.68 -2.88 -3.73
CA GLY A 51 -7.21 -2.06 -4.84
C GLY A 51 -5.78 -2.31 -5.35
N GLY A 52 -5.31 -3.56 -5.40
CA GLY A 52 -4.16 -3.95 -6.20
C GLY A 52 -2.75 -3.59 -5.69
N MET A 53 -2.59 -2.92 -4.56
CA MET A 53 -1.26 -2.69 -4.00
C MET A 53 -0.99 -3.68 -2.85
N VAL A 54 -0.09 -4.63 -3.10
CA VAL A 54 0.46 -5.50 -2.06
C VAL A 54 1.59 -4.72 -1.39
N HIS A 55 1.35 -4.28 -0.15
CA HIS A 55 2.37 -3.62 0.66
C HIS A 55 3.22 -4.63 1.42
N ASP A 56 4.50 -4.27 1.62
CA ASP A 56 5.38 -5.05 2.49
C ASP A 56 5.03 -4.80 3.96
N GLU A 57 4.38 -5.76 4.58
CA GLU A 57 4.05 -5.76 6.02
C GLU A 57 5.09 -6.50 6.87
N SER A 58 6.25 -6.86 6.32
CA SER A 58 7.26 -7.68 7.01
C SER A 58 7.83 -7.03 8.26
N GLY A 59 7.82 -5.69 8.32
CA GLY A 59 8.48 -4.94 9.39
C GLY A 59 10.00 -5.03 9.35
N GLU A 60 10.59 -5.51 8.25
CA GLU A 60 12.05 -5.50 8.07
C GLU A 60 12.57 -4.07 7.99
N ILE A 61 13.62 -3.80 8.75
CA ILE A 61 14.26 -2.49 8.81
C ILE A 61 15.51 -2.52 7.92
N PRO A 62 15.69 -1.54 7.01
CA PRO A 62 16.90 -1.43 6.20
C PRO A 62 18.17 -1.38 7.04
N ALA A 63 19.24 -1.99 6.53
CA ALA A 63 20.51 -2.00 7.22
C ALA A 63 21.10 -0.60 7.28
N GLY A 64 21.53 -0.18 8.46
CA GLY A 64 22.12 1.14 8.67
C GLY A 64 21.15 2.22 9.15
N LEU A 65 19.85 1.97 9.09
CA LEU A 65 18.84 2.89 9.62
C LEU A 65 18.98 2.99 11.14
N GLU A 66 19.09 4.21 11.66
CA GLU A 66 19.29 4.49 13.09
C GLU A 66 17.96 4.82 13.78
N GLU A 67 17.71 4.19 14.94
CA GLU A 67 16.55 4.55 15.78
C GLU A 67 16.65 6.02 16.23
N ALA A 68 15.53 6.74 16.18
CA ALA A 68 15.48 8.12 16.63
C ALA A 68 15.70 8.21 18.16
N GLU A 69 16.64 9.07 18.57
CA GLU A 69 16.96 9.23 20.01
C GLU A 69 15.86 9.99 20.78
N ASN A 70 15.16 10.92 20.12
CA ASN A 70 14.14 11.78 20.72
C ASN A 70 12.99 12.02 19.74
N PRO A 71 12.25 11.00 19.34
CA PRO A 71 11.14 11.16 18.41
C PRO A 71 10.01 11.99 19.02
N MET A 72 9.24 12.69 18.19
CA MET A 72 8.06 13.44 18.65
C MET A 72 6.98 12.48 19.19
N TYR A 73 6.86 11.29 18.57
CA TYR A 73 5.92 10.24 18.97
C TYR A 73 6.69 8.98 19.36
N GLU A 74 6.49 8.52 20.59
CA GLU A 74 7.19 7.35 21.14
C GLU A 74 6.63 6.05 20.56
N VAL A 75 7.46 5.01 20.44
CA VAL A 75 7.00 3.67 20.07
C VAL A 75 5.93 3.16 21.06
N GLY A 76 4.79 2.74 20.53
CA GLY A 76 3.60 2.34 21.29
C GLY A 76 2.59 3.48 21.53
N GLU A 77 2.88 4.70 21.13
CA GLU A 77 1.96 5.82 21.19
C GLU A 77 0.88 5.71 20.10
N SER A 78 -0.35 6.15 20.42
CA SER A 78 -1.44 6.27 19.45
C SER A 78 -1.46 7.67 18.85
N VAL A 79 -1.61 7.73 17.54
CA VAL A 79 -1.64 8.97 16.75
C VAL A 79 -2.78 8.92 15.72
N ILE A 80 -3.12 10.05 15.14
CA ILE A 80 -4.02 10.15 13.99
C ILE A 80 -3.20 10.48 12.75
N LEU A 81 -3.43 9.74 11.67
CA LEU A 81 -2.82 10.02 10.37
C LEU A 81 -3.49 11.26 9.77
N GLN A 82 -2.76 12.39 9.73
CA GLN A 82 -3.29 13.68 9.25
C GLN A 82 -3.37 13.72 7.72
N HIS A 83 -2.47 13.02 7.07
CA HIS A 83 -2.40 12.89 5.63
C HIS A 83 -2.22 11.41 5.27
N GLY A 84 -2.80 11.00 4.16
CA GLY A 84 -2.70 9.63 3.69
C GLY A 84 -2.37 9.62 2.21
N HIS A 85 -1.42 8.78 1.82
CA HIS A 85 -1.09 8.50 0.42
C HIS A 85 -1.78 7.24 -0.09
N MET A 86 -2.61 6.62 0.76
CA MET A 86 -3.43 5.46 0.41
C MET A 86 -4.89 5.64 0.86
N PRO A 87 -5.86 4.96 0.19
CA PRO A 87 -7.25 4.92 0.64
C PRO A 87 -7.36 4.46 2.10
N GLY A 88 -8.19 5.14 2.87
CA GLY A 88 -8.46 4.79 4.27
C GLY A 88 -7.39 5.21 5.28
N MET A 89 -6.28 5.82 4.88
CA MET A 89 -5.26 6.32 5.82
C MET A 89 -5.68 7.61 6.51
N GLU A 90 -6.12 8.62 5.74
CA GLU A 90 -6.45 9.94 6.30
C GLU A 90 -7.51 9.82 7.41
N GLY A 91 -7.20 10.35 8.58
CA GLY A 91 -8.03 10.27 9.77
C GLY A 91 -8.00 8.91 10.49
N ALA A 92 -7.19 7.96 10.02
CA ALA A 92 -7.06 6.66 10.68
C ALA A 92 -6.32 6.78 12.02
N GLU A 93 -6.77 6.00 13.02
CA GLU A 93 -6.03 5.78 14.26
C GLU A 93 -4.88 4.80 13.99
N ALA A 94 -3.68 5.17 14.40
CA ALA A 94 -2.48 4.40 14.21
C ALA A 94 -1.67 4.25 15.49
N THR A 95 -0.88 3.18 15.57
CA THR A 95 0.09 2.96 16.65
C THR A 95 1.49 3.02 16.07
N ILE A 96 2.37 3.80 16.67
CA ILE A 96 3.79 3.85 16.31
C ILE A 96 4.45 2.52 16.65
N VAL A 97 5.07 1.87 15.67
CA VAL A 97 5.82 0.62 15.86
C VAL A 97 7.32 0.77 15.61
N GLY A 98 7.73 1.91 15.03
CA GLY A 98 9.14 2.29 14.87
C GLY A 98 9.28 3.77 14.60
N ALA A 99 10.42 4.36 15.00
CA ALA A 99 10.78 5.75 14.77
C ALA A 99 12.27 5.84 14.46
N PHE A 100 12.67 6.49 13.37
CA PHE A 100 14.02 6.46 12.85
C PHE A 100 14.43 7.84 12.29
N ASP A 101 15.69 8.21 12.48
CA ASP A 101 16.22 9.47 11.94
C ASP A 101 16.91 9.22 10.60
N THR A 102 16.38 9.81 9.51
CA THR A 102 16.93 9.63 8.17
C THR A 102 16.52 10.80 7.25
N THR A 103 16.82 10.67 5.95
CA THR A 103 16.26 11.52 4.90
C THR A 103 15.22 10.71 4.13
N ALA A 104 13.99 11.22 4.09
CA ALA A 104 12.90 10.69 3.30
C ALA A 104 12.81 11.41 1.95
N TYR A 105 12.53 10.67 0.89
CA TYR A 105 12.42 11.15 -0.48
C TYR A 105 11.04 10.90 -1.05
N GLU A 106 10.46 11.92 -1.67
CA GLU A 106 9.38 11.75 -2.64
C GLU A 106 10.02 11.37 -3.98
N VAL A 107 9.51 10.32 -4.63
CA VAL A 107 10.12 9.78 -5.85
C VAL A 107 9.10 9.49 -6.94
N SER A 108 9.52 9.65 -8.20
CA SER A 108 8.78 9.19 -9.37
C SER A 108 9.58 8.13 -10.11
N PHE A 109 8.96 7.00 -10.45
CA PHE A 109 9.65 5.87 -11.07
C PHE A 109 8.77 5.08 -12.05
N ASP A 110 9.42 4.34 -12.94
CA ASP A 110 8.78 3.38 -13.83
C ASP A 110 8.97 1.97 -13.23
N PRO A 111 7.88 1.26 -12.84
CA PRO A 111 7.99 -0.05 -12.21
C PRO A 111 8.69 -1.09 -13.09
N THR A 112 9.57 -1.91 -12.48
CA THR A 112 10.35 -2.96 -13.18
C THR A 112 9.47 -4.08 -13.76
N ASN A 113 8.24 -4.24 -13.28
CA ASN A 113 7.27 -5.21 -13.77
C ASN A 113 6.47 -4.72 -15.00
N GLY A 114 6.73 -3.49 -15.48
CA GLY A 114 6.05 -2.87 -16.62
C GLY A 114 4.68 -2.29 -16.32
N GLY A 115 4.39 -2.02 -15.04
CA GLY A 115 3.22 -1.26 -14.58
C GLY A 115 3.22 0.19 -15.07
N GLU A 116 2.18 0.93 -14.74
CA GLU A 116 2.11 2.38 -15.00
C GLU A 116 3.17 3.12 -14.15
N ARG A 117 3.64 4.26 -14.66
CA ARG A 117 4.58 5.11 -13.94
C ARG A 117 3.95 5.61 -12.65
N GLU A 118 4.69 5.46 -11.56
CA GLU A 118 4.34 6.03 -10.26
C GLU A 118 4.92 7.44 -10.16
N GLU A 119 4.10 8.42 -9.80
CA GLU A 119 4.51 9.80 -9.61
C GLU A 119 4.27 10.24 -8.17
N ASN A 120 5.22 10.98 -7.61
CA ASN A 120 5.15 11.55 -6.25
C ASN A 120 4.90 10.48 -5.17
N HIS A 121 5.52 9.32 -5.30
CA HIS A 121 5.43 8.26 -4.29
C HIS A 121 6.13 8.69 -2.99
N ARG A 122 5.44 8.58 -1.88
CA ARG A 122 5.90 8.92 -0.53
C ARG A 122 5.83 7.68 0.36
N TRP A 123 6.87 7.36 1.06
CA TRP A 123 8.24 7.85 1.10
C TRP A 123 9.19 6.70 0.84
N VAL A 124 10.35 6.98 0.25
CA VAL A 124 11.52 6.10 0.24
C VAL A 124 12.56 6.76 1.13
N ILE A 125 13.28 5.97 1.92
CA ILE A 125 14.31 6.52 2.81
C ILE A 125 15.70 6.32 2.22
N HIS A 126 16.67 7.05 2.78
CA HIS A 126 18.05 7.07 2.28
C HIS A 126 18.68 5.67 2.24
N GLU A 127 18.37 4.82 3.21
CA GLU A 127 18.87 3.45 3.34
C GLU A 127 18.16 2.46 2.38
N GLU A 128 17.19 2.91 1.62
CA GLU A 128 16.49 2.17 0.57
C GLU A 128 16.92 2.60 -0.85
N ILE A 129 17.98 3.40 -0.95
CA ILE A 129 18.59 3.81 -2.21
C ILE A 129 19.88 3.03 -2.41
N ALA A 130 19.99 2.31 -3.54
CA ALA A 130 21.23 1.67 -3.93
C ALA A 130 22.33 2.72 -4.12
N GLU A 131 23.55 2.36 -3.74
CA GLU A 131 24.71 3.24 -3.88
C GLU A 131 24.60 4.56 -3.09
N SER A 132 23.70 4.62 -2.09
CA SER A 132 23.62 5.77 -1.20
C SER A 132 24.97 6.04 -0.53
N THR A 133 25.31 7.31 -0.38
CA THR A 133 26.52 7.78 0.28
C THR A 133 26.14 8.44 1.61
N GLU A 134 27.12 8.94 2.37
CA GLU A 134 26.83 9.68 3.62
C GLU A 134 26.05 11.00 3.39
N SER A 135 25.90 11.43 2.14
CA SER A 135 25.19 12.67 1.79
C SER A 135 23.83 12.36 1.22
N ALA A 136 22.81 13.14 1.60
CA ALA A 136 21.51 13.08 0.98
C ALA A 136 21.58 13.33 -0.54
N VAL A 137 20.69 12.70 -1.28
CA VAL A 137 20.55 12.87 -2.72
C VAL A 137 19.70 14.14 -2.98
N GLU A 138 20.10 14.94 -3.96
CA GLU A 138 19.42 16.19 -4.27
C GLU A 138 18.20 15.98 -5.19
N PRO A 139 17.13 16.79 -5.08
CA PRO A 139 16.02 16.75 -6.01
C PRO A 139 16.45 16.90 -7.47
N GLY A 140 15.90 16.07 -8.35
CA GLY A 140 16.22 15.97 -9.78
C GLY A 140 17.31 14.96 -10.12
N GLU A 141 17.94 14.33 -9.14
CA GLU A 141 18.89 13.23 -9.39
C GLU A 141 18.16 11.90 -9.62
N GLU A 142 18.77 11.02 -10.42
CA GLU A 142 18.29 9.66 -10.66
C GLU A 142 19.01 8.67 -9.73
N VAL A 143 18.26 7.77 -9.14
CA VAL A 143 18.75 6.72 -8.24
C VAL A 143 18.16 5.37 -8.59
N THR A 144 18.75 4.30 -8.07
CA THR A 144 18.16 2.95 -8.12
C THR A 144 17.54 2.65 -6.76
N LEU A 145 16.28 2.20 -6.74
CA LEU A 145 15.56 1.86 -5.52
C LEU A 145 15.91 0.44 -5.04
N GLU A 146 16.15 0.28 -3.75
CA GLU A 146 16.17 -1.02 -3.04
C GLU A 146 14.89 -1.23 -2.22
N ALA A 147 14.05 -0.20 -2.13
CA ALA A 147 12.75 -0.24 -1.49
C ALA A 147 11.82 -1.30 -2.10
N ARG A 148 11.01 -1.95 -1.25
CA ARG A 148 10.08 -3.03 -1.61
C ARG A 148 8.66 -2.75 -1.15
N HIS A 149 8.29 -1.49 -1.03
CA HIS A 149 6.98 -1.10 -0.48
C HIS A 149 5.82 -1.57 -1.37
N MET A 150 6.07 -1.73 -2.66
CA MET A 150 5.12 -2.22 -3.64
C MET A 150 5.80 -3.01 -4.77
N GLU A 151 5.01 -3.78 -5.50
CA GLU A 151 5.52 -4.58 -6.63
C GLU A 151 6.16 -3.71 -7.73
N GLY A 152 7.32 -4.12 -8.19
CA GLY A 152 8.05 -3.44 -9.26
C GLY A 152 8.88 -2.24 -8.79
N MET A 153 8.95 -1.95 -7.51
CA MET A 153 9.76 -0.87 -6.97
C MET A 153 11.25 -1.25 -6.89
N GLU A 154 11.56 -2.44 -6.38
CA GLU A 154 12.95 -2.92 -6.26
C GLU A 154 13.66 -2.95 -7.62
N GLY A 155 14.79 -2.29 -7.70
CA GLY A 155 15.61 -2.16 -8.90
C GLY A 155 15.09 -1.14 -9.91
N ALA A 156 14.00 -0.42 -9.62
CA ALA A 156 13.53 0.65 -10.49
C ALA A 156 14.48 1.86 -10.47
N THR A 157 14.62 2.53 -11.60
CA THR A 157 15.25 3.85 -11.64
C THR A 157 14.21 4.90 -11.30
N ALA A 158 14.49 5.69 -10.28
CA ALA A 158 13.62 6.75 -9.78
C ALA A 158 14.29 8.11 -9.92
N THR A 159 13.49 9.15 -10.10
CA THR A 159 13.89 10.54 -9.94
C THR A 159 13.49 11.00 -8.55
N ILE A 160 14.39 11.67 -7.84
CA ILE A 160 14.06 12.33 -6.58
C ILE A 160 13.25 13.59 -6.89
N ASP A 161 12.01 13.66 -6.41
CA ASP A 161 11.13 14.82 -6.59
C ASP A 161 11.30 15.83 -5.45
N ASP A 162 11.41 15.33 -4.20
CA ASP A 162 11.68 16.14 -3.01
C ASP A 162 12.47 15.32 -1.98
N ALA A 163 13.09 16.00 -1.00
CA ALA A 163 13.88 15.41 0.06
C ALA A 163 13.67 16.14 1.39
N VAL A 164 13.38 15.40 2.45
CA VAL A 164 13.20 15.94 3.81
C VAL A 164 13.98 15.13 4.82
N THR A 165 14.85 15.77 5.60
CA THR A 165 15.51 15.14 6.75
C THR A 165 14.57 15.26 7.95
N SER A 166 14.12 14.13 8.46
CA SER A 166 13.10 14.05 9.52
C SER A 166 13.24 12.75 10.29
N THR A 167 12.57 12.66 11.43
CA THR A 167 12.19 11.36 11.97
C THR A 167 11.10 10.77 11.08
N VAL A 168 11.28 9.54 10.63
CA VAL A 168 10.26 8.75 9.92
C VAL A 168 9.71 7.68 10.84
N TYR A 169 8.45 7.32 10.59
CA TYR A 169 7.71 6.40 11.45
C TYR A 169 7.21 5.19 10.66
N MET A 170 7.27 4.03 11.30
CA MET A 170 6.54 2.83 10.91
C MET A 170 5.32 2.69 11.83
N VAL A 171 4.17 2.39 11.27
CA VAL A 171 2.90 2.35 12.00
C VAL A 171 2.06 1.11 11.68
N ASP A 172 1.28 0.68 12.69
CA ASP A 172 0.11 -0.17 12.49
C ASP A 172 -1.12 0.74 12.48
N TYR A 173 -2.02 0.63 11.51
CA TYR A 173 -3.23 1.45 11.49
C TYR A 173 -4.47 0.68 11.06
N GLN A 174 -5.65 1.15 11.51
CA GLN A 174 -6.95 0.64 11.10
C GLN A 174 -7.54 1.56 10.02
N PRO A 175 -7.70 1.09 8.77
CA PRO A 175 -8.27 1.92 7.70
C PRO A 175 -9.66 2.46 8.05
N THR A 176 -9.93 3.74 7.73
CA THR A 176 -11.21 4.42 8.00
C THR A 176 -12.36 3.94 7.12
N ASP A 177 -12.05 3.37 5.98
CA ASP A 177 -13.01 2.79 5.03
C ASP A 177 -13.39 1.34 5.36
N GLY A 178 -12.80 0.78 6.40
CA GLY A 178 -12.95 -0.61 6.83
C GLY A 178 -11.87 -1.51 6.21
N GLY A 179 -11.83 -2.74 6.63
CA GLY A 179 -10.82 -3.69 6.20
C GLY A 179 -9.97 -4.20 7.36
N GLU A 180 -8.95 -4.96 7.03
CA GLU A 180 -8.01 -5.50 8.02
C GLU A 180 -7.03 -4.40 8.47
N VAL A 181 -6.47 -4.56 9.67
CA VAL A 181 -5.40 -3.68 10.17
C VAL A 181 -4.19 -3.82 9.25
N VAL A 182 -3.72 -2.70 8.74
CA VAL A 182 -2.44 -2.63 8.00
C VAL A 182 -1.31 -2.58 9.01
N ARG A 183 -0.35 -3.48 8.85
CA ARG A 183 0.76 -3.61 9.79
C ARG A 183 2.07 -3.13 9.19
N ASN A 184 2.92 -2.59 10.06
CA ASN A 184 4.29 -2.17 9.71
C ASN A 184 4.34 -1.28 8.47
N HIS A 185 3.32 -0.45 8.28
CA HIS A 185 3.30 0.47 7.14
C HIS A 185 4.48 1.45 7.21
N LYS A 186 5.24 1.55 6.15
CA LYS A 186 6.44 2.38 5.97
C LYS A 186 6.19 3.34 4.81
N TRP A 187 6.62 4.52 4.87
CA TRP A 187 7.08 5.39 5.94
C TRP A 187 6.14 6.56 6.06
N LEU A 188 6.10 7.18 7.21
CA LEU A 188 5.40 8.44 7.43
C LEU A 188 6.38 9.44 8.05
N THR A 189 6.31 10.69 7.63
CA THR A 189 7.08 11.77 8.26
C THR A 189 6.32 12.31 9.47
N GLU A 190 7.03 13.07 10.31
CA GLU A 190 6.46 13.69 11.51
C GLU A 190 5.27 14.60 11.21
N GLU A 191 5.29 15.30 10.05
CA GLU A 191 4.22 16.22 9.63
C GLU A 191 2.92 15.51 9.22
N GLU A 192 2.99 14.21 8.90
CA GLU A 192 1.83 13.40 8.52
C GLU A 192 1.09 12.80 9.71
N LEU A 193 1.62 12.99 10.91
CA LEU A 193 1.08 12.49 12.17
C LEU A 193 0.51 13.62 13.02
N GLY A 194 -0.48 13.30 13.87
CA GLY A 194 -1.07 14.23 14.82
C GLY A 194 -1.57 13.53 16.06
N GLN A 195 -1.75 14.30 17.12
CA GLN A 195 -2.42 13.81 18.34
C GLN A 195 -3.94 13.92 18.18
N GLU A 196 -4.69 13.07 18.93
CA GLU A 196 -6.15 13.18 19.03
C GLU A 196 -6.62 14.55 19.54
#